data_075f8a14d802b542a4051606fa66ce79
#
_entry.id   075f8a14d802b542a4051606fa66ce79
#
_cell.length_a   1.000
_cell.length_b   1.000
_cell.length_c   1.000
_cell.angle_alpha   90.00
_cell.angle_beta   90.00
_cell.angle_gamma   90.00
#
_symmetry.space_group_name_H-M   'P 1'
#
loop_
_entity.id
_entity.type
_entity.pdbx_description
1 polymer ?
#
loop_
_entity_poly.entity_id
_entity_poly.type
_entity_poly.pdbx_seq_one_letter_code
_entity_poly.pdbx_strand_id
1 'polypeptide(L)'
;TDRKFFKGSLDYLKEASVLANKPLLRKDFIIDEYQLFESRLFGADAVLFIANILSAEKIDDFIKTAKSLGMDCLVEADSLQGMKKILGTKAEIIGINNRSLSSFKMDSGKTGKLARVIPREKRKKIVLVAESGFSTRESIEGMKGVADSVLIGTAIMEFPCIRTKLRELSGKTLVKVCGITNEKDAVNAVKLGADFVGINFYRKSPRYVNPFDASKLVKKLNGKAVVVGVFVNEAPKNVKDVARKCGLDMLQFSGNESEKYVKQFGFPSVKAFHVEGAKSLEEAANSSADFILLDSFVSGKFGGTGKTFNHKLLNGTDFKGKRVFISGGITPKNVVGVLKKFRPFAVDVASGVESRPGKKSFSKVRELIRKVSA
;
A
#
# COMPACT_ATOMS: atom_id res chain seq x y z
N THR A 1 5.05 -13.16 17.40
CA THR A 1 6.26 -13.20 18.23
C THR A 1 7.10 -14.47 18.03
N ASP A 2 6.57 -15.49 17.33
CA ASP A 2 7.35 -16.67 16.95
C ASP A 2 8.52 -16.30 16.02
N ARG A 3 9.71 -16.84 16.32
CA ARG A 3 10.96 -16.53 15.58
C ARG A 3 11.02 -17.20 14.21
N LYS A 4 10.50 -18.43 14.09
CA LYS A 4 10.66 -19.27 12.90
C LYS A 4 9.69 -18.87 11.78
N PHE A 5 8.42 -18.72 12.08
CA PHE A 5 7.35 -18.49 11.10
C PHE A 5 6.97 -17.03 10.96
N PHE A 6 6.96 -16.27 12.07
CA PHE A 6 6.59 -14.86 12.07
C PHE A 6 7.79 -13.91 12.16
N LYS A 7 9.01 -14.45 12.31
CA LYS A 7 10.26 -13.68 12.43
C LYS A 7 10.20 -12.58 13.49
N GLY A 8 9.45 -12.85 14.57
CA GLY A 8 9.20 -11.93 15.66
C GLY A 8 9.99 -12.24 16.92
N SER A 9 9.74 -11.46 17.97
CA SER A 9 10.17 -11.73 19.34
C SER A 9 9.20 -11.08 20.32
N LEU A 10 9.24 -11.52 21.59
CA LEU A 10 8.50 -10.87 22.66
C LEU A 10 9.04 -9.46 22.94
N ASP A 11 10.33 -9.22 22.73
CA ASP A 11 10.93 -7.89 22.87
C ASP A 11 10.30 -6.87 21.91
N TYR A 12 10.00 -7.30 20.67
CA TYR A 12 9.30 -6.43 19.72
C TYR A 12 7.87 -6.09 20.20
N LEU A 13 7.18 -7.04 20.82
CA LEU A 13 5.87 -6.79 21.40
C LEU A 13 5.97 -5.78 22.55
N LYS A 14 6.95 -5.95 23.44
CA LYS A 14 7.22 -5.04 24.55
C LYS A 14 7.57 -3.64 24.05
N GLU A 15 8.47 -3.53 23.07
CA GLU A 15 8.82 -2.25 22.46
C GLU A 15 7.61 -1.57 21.82
N ALA A 16 6.81 -2.33 21.06
CA ALA A 16 5.58 -1.84 20.45
C ALA A 16 4.57 -1.34 21.49
N SER A 17 4.44 -2.01 22.64
CA SER A 17 3.49 -1.64 23.70
C SER A 17 3.80 -0.28 24.35
N VAL A 18 5.08 0.13 24.34
CA VAL A 18 5.50 1.45 24.81
C VAL A 18 5.29 2.54 23.78
N LEU A 19 5.45 2.20 22.48
CA LEU A 19 5.45 3.17 21.39
C LEU A 19 4.07 3.33 20.72
N ALA A 20 3.26 2.28 20.70
CA ALA A 20 1.97 2.28 20.00
C ALA A 20 0.84 2.79 20.91
N ASN A 21 -0.06 3.56 20.32
CA ASN A 21 -1.33 3.97 20.93
C ASN A 21 -2.53 3.18 20.37
N LYS A 22 -2.28 1.97 19.91
CA LYS A 22 -3.26 1.05 19.33
C LYS A 22 -3.16 -0.31 19.99
N PRO A 23 -4.28 -1.06 20.09
CA PRO A 23 -4.25 -2.43 20.60
C PRO A 23 -3.28 -3.30 19.83
N LEU A 24 -2.57 -4.17 20.55
CA LEU A 24 -1.54 -5.06 20.03
C LEU A 24 -1.98 -6.51 20.10
N LEU A 25 -2.01 -7.19 18.94
CA LEU A 25 -2.24 -8.62 18.84
C LEU A 25 -0.92 -9.37 18.89
N ARG A 26 -0.70 -10.24 19.90
CA ARG A 26 0.37 -11.24 19.86
C ARG A 26 0.03 -12.32 18.85
N LYS A 27 0.74 -12.33 17.72
CA LYS A 27 0.63 -13.37 16.68
C LYS A 27 1.70 -14.43 16.93
N ASP A 28 1.28 -15.56 17.49
CA ASP A 28 2.15 -16.66 17.91
C ASP A 28 1.38 -17.99 17.88
N PHE A 29 2.05 -19.12 18.10
CA PHE A 29 1.44 -20.42 18.36
C PHE A 29 1.26 -20.61 19.85
N ILE A 30 0.09 -20.20 20.37
CA ILE A 30 -0.25 -20.32 21.78
C ILE A 30 -0.83 -21.72 22.02
N ILE A 31 -0.11 -22.53 22.79
CA ILE A 31 -0.44 -23.92 23.10
C ILE A 31 -0.46 -24.21 24.60
N ASP A 32 -0.01 -23.28 25.41
CA ASP A 32 0.08 -23.37 26.86
C ASP A 32 -0.47 -22.11 27.52
N GLU A 33 -1.12 -22.27 28.67
CA GLU A 33 -1.72 -21.16 29.42
C GLU A 33 -0.67 -20.16 29.91
N TYR A 34 0.54 -20.60 30.23
CA TYR A 34 1.67 -19.73 30.58
C TYR A 34 1.92 -18.64 29.55
N GLN A 35 1.74 -18.96 28.26
CA GLN A 35 1.93 -17.99 27.19
C GLN A 35 0.88 -16.85 27.22
N LEU A 36 -0.26 -17.03 27.89
CA LEU A 36 -1.26 -15.96 28.07
C LEU A 36 -0.77 -14.93 29.10
N PHE A 37 -0.26 -15.39 30.22
CA PHE A 37 0.36 -14.52 31.23
C PHE A 37 1.56 -13.78 30.66
N GLU A 38 2.42 -14.49 29.93
CA GLU A 38 3.54 -13.91 29.20
C GLU A 38 3.07 -12.85 28.18
N SER A 39 2.01 -13.11 27.41
CA SER A 39 1.43 -12.16 26.46
C SER A 39 1.05 -10.86 27.14
N ARG A 40 0.35 -10.95 28.26
CA ARG A 40 -0.06 -9.75 29.01
C ARG A 40 1.11 -9.01 29.60
N LEU A 41 2.09 -9.72 30.15
CA LEU A 41 3.33 -9.16 30.72
C LEU A 41 4.10 -8.34 29.67
N PHE A 42 4.12 -8.82 28.42
CA PHE A 42 4.80 -8.13 27.30
C PHE A 42 3.90 -7.11 26.57
N GLY A 43 2.70 -6.84 27.10
CA GLY A 43 1.86 -5.73 26.65
C GLY A 43 0.92 -6.07 25.50
N ALA A 44 0.55 -7.34 25.29
CA ALA A 44 -0.50 -7.70 24.36
C ALA A 44 -1.88 -7.26 24.88
N ASP A 45 -2.72 -6.75 23.98
CA ASP A 45 -4.14 -6.46 24.22
C ASP A 45 -5.03 -7.57 23.64
N ALA A 46 -4.48 -8.39 22.74
CA ALA A 46 -5.16 -9.54 22.15
C ALA A 46 -4.17 -10.68 21.86
N VAL A 47 -4.69 -11.90 21.79
CA VAL A 47 -3.93 -13.12 21.48
C VAL A 47 -4.57 -13.92 20.36
N LEU A 48 -3.75 -14.66 19.61
CA LEU A 48 -4.19 -15.54 18.53
C LEU A 48 -4.31 -16.98 19.03
N PHE A 49 -5.45 -17.63 18.76
CA PHE A 49 -5.63 -19.07 18.91
C PHE A 49 -5.90 -19.71 17.56
N ILE A 50 -5.27 -20.84 17.28
CA ILE A 50 -5.37 -21.54 16.00
C ILE A 50 -6.17 -22.84 16.21
N ALA A 51 -7.35 -22.92 15.59
CA ALA A 51 -8.25 -24.06 15.76
C ALA A 51 -7.66 -25.39 15.29
N ASN A 52 -6.66 -25.36 14.40
CA ASN A 52 -6.01 -26.57 13.90
C ASN A 52 -5.13 -27.27 14.95
N ILE A 53 -4.62 -26.52 15.93
CA ILE A 53 -3.67 -27.04 16.95
C ILE A 53 -4.28 -27.13 18.35
N LEU A 54 -5.47 -26.55 18.59
CA LEU A 54 -6.14 -26.55 19.87
C LEU A 54 -7.46 -27.34 19.79
N SER A 55 -7.87 -28.01 20.89
CA SER A 55 -9.21 -28.53 21.02
C SER A 55 -10.23 -27.43 21.32
N ALA A 56 -11.52 -27.68 21.17
CA ALA A 56 -12.58 -26.72 21.49
C ALA A 56 -12.57 -26.32 22.96
N GLU A 57 -12.40 -27.31 23.85
CA GLU A 57 -12.31 -27.12 25.30
C GLU A 57 -11.13 -26.22 25.66
N LYS A 58 -9.96 -26.50 25.08
CA LYS A 58 -8.75 -25.69 25.33
C LYS A 58 -8.89 -24.26 24.81
N ILE A 59 -9.58 -24.07 23.69
CA ILE A 59 -9.90 -22.72 23.19
C ILE A 59 -10.78 -21.98 24.20
N ASP A 60 -11.80 -22.61 24.75
CA ASP A 60 -12.71 -21.97 25.72
C ASP A 60 -12.01 -21.66 27.05
N ASP A 61 -11.15 -22.56 27.53
CA ASP A 61 -10.32 -22.31 28.73
C ASP A 61 -9.36 -21.12 28.50
N PHE A 62 -8.69 -21.10 27.36
CA PHE A 62 -7.78 -20.00 27.03
C PHE A 62 -8.49 -18.67 26.83
N ILE A 63 -9.71 -18.67 26.25
CA ILE A 63 -10.56 -17.48 26.17
C ILE A 63 -10.88 -16.96 27.57
N LYS A 64 -11.26 -17.85 28.49
CA LYS A 64 -11.57 -17.48 29.87
C LYS A 64 -10.37 -16.83 30.57
N THR A 65 -9.20 -17.45 30.47
CA THR A 65 -7.95 -16.93 31.05
C THR A 65 -7.53 -15.62 30.40
N ALA A 66 -7.53 -15.51 29.07
CA ALA A 66 -7.16 -14.27 28.38
C ALA A 66 -8.10 -13.11 28.75
N LYS A 67 -9.42 -13.35 28.84
CA LYS A 67 -10.40 -12.35 29.27
C LYS A 67 -10.18 -11.91 30.72
N SER A 68 -9.81 -12.82 31.62
CA SER A 68 -9.48 -12.46 33.00
C SER A 68 -8.23 -11.56 33.11
N LEU A 69 -7.35 -11.67 32.13
CA LEU A 69 -6.14 -10.82 31.99
C LEU A 69 -6.42 -9.53 31.20
N GLY A 70 -7.65 -9.27 30.77
CA GLY A 70 -8.04 -8.09 29.98
C GLY A 70 -7.60 -8.14 28.54
N MET A 71 -7.47 -9.32 27.92
CA MET A 71 -7.09 -9.51 26.53
C MET A 71 -8.24 -10.08 25.71
N ASP A 72 -8.38 -9.59 24.46
CA ASP A 72 -9.25 -10.19 23.46
C ASP A 72 -8.62 -11.42 22.80
N CYS A 73 -9.47 -12.25 22.16
CA CYS A 73 -9.04 -13.49 21.53
C CYS A 73 -9.47 -13.55 20.07
N LEU A 74 -8.51 -13.57 19.13
CA LEU A 74 -8.75 -13.89 17.74
C LEU A 74 -8.59 -15.39 17.54
N VAL A 75 -9.67 -16.09 17.17
CA VAL A 75 -9.63 -17.54 16.96
C VAL A 75 -9.67 -17.84 15.46
N GLU A 76 -8.57 -18.40 14.93
CA GLU A 76 -8.33 -18.57 13.51
C GLU A 76 -8.65 -19.97 13.00
N ALA A 77 -9.36 -20.06 11.85
CA ALA A 77 -9.54 -21.29 11.07
C ALA A 77 -9.17 -21.10 9.60
N ASP A 78 -8.62 -22.13 8.98
CA ASP A 78 -8.32 -22.20 7.54
C ASP A 78 -9.10 -23.31 6.82
N SER A 79 -10.00 -23.99 7.51
CA SER A 79 -10.75 -25.15 7.01
C SER A 79 -12.19 -25.19 7.56
N LEU A 80 -13.06 -25.94 6.88
CA LEU A 80 -14.43 -26.18 7.33
C LEU A 80 -14.46 -26.89 8.70
N GLN A 81 -13.54 -27.83 8.93
CA GLN A 81 -13.44 -28.53 10.20
C GLN A 81 -13.05 -27.57 11.34
N GLY A 82 -12.03 -26.71 11.11
CA GLY A 82 -11.64 -25.68 12.06
C GLY A 82 -12.78 -24.69 12.34
N MET A 83 -13.50 -24.24 11.31
CA MET A 83 -14.66 -23.36 11.47
C MET A 83 -15.77 -24.01 12.31
N LYS A 84 -16.14 -25.29 12.02
CA LYS A 84 -17.14 -26.00 12.82
C LYS A 84 -16.74 -26.14 14.30
N LYS A 85 -15.42 -26.37 14.56
CA LYS A 85 -14.87 -26.38 15.92
C LYS A 85 -15.09 -25.05 16.63
N ILE A 86 -14.68 -23.92 15.98
CA ILE A 86 -14.80 -22.58 16.55
C ILE A 86 -16.25 -22.20 16.81
N LEU A 87 -17.18 -22.58 15.94
CA LEU A 87 -18.62 -22.32 16.13
C LEU A 87 -19.20 -22.96 17.38
N GLY A 88 -18.60 -24.04 17.89
CA GLY A 88 -18.93 -24.67 19.17
C GLY A 88 -18.32 -24.01 20.40
N THR A 89 -17.44 -22.99 20.21
CA THR A 89 -16.75 -22.29 21.31
C THR A 89 -17.37 -20.93 21.64
N LYS A 90 -16.84 -20.29 22.69
CA LYS A 90 -17.19 -18.92 23.11
C LYS A 90 -16.47 -17.83 22.32
N ALA A 91 -15.84 -18.15 21.18
CA ALA A 91 -15.12 -17.19 20.36
C ALA A 91 -16.05 -16.06 19.86
N GLU A 92 -15.63 -14.82 20.07
CA GLU A 92 -16.33 -13.59 19.65
C GLU A 92 -15.64 -12.93 18.44
N ILE A 93 -14.32 -13.12 18.27
CA ILE A 93 -13.55 -12.65 17.11
C ILE A 93 -13.04 -13.89 16.39
N ILE A 94 -13.51 -14.10 15.17
CA ILE A 94 -13.17 -15.27 14.35
C ILE A 94 -12.40 -14.85 13.14
N GLY A 95 -11.20 -15.41 12.96
CA GLY A 95 -10.36 -15.23 11.79
C GLY A 95 -10.56 -16.34 10.76
N ILE A 96 -10.72 -15.98 9.50
CA ILE A 96 -10.66 -16.92 8.38
C ILE A 96 -9.39 -16.68 7.59
N ASN A 97 -8.46 -17.63 7.67
CA ASN A 97 -7.20 -17.53 6.95
C ASN A 97 -7.31 -18.11 5.54
N ASN A 98 -7.20 -17.24 4.53
CA ASN A 98 -7.18 -17.64 3.13
C ASN A 98 -5.93 -18.47 2.77
N ARG A 99 -4.87 -18.40 3.58
CA ARG A 99 -3.70 -19.27 3.43
C ARG A 99 -3.92 -20.56 4.23
N SER A 100 -3.75 -21.69 3.61
CA SER A 100 -3.74 -22.97 4.33
C SER A 100 -2.53 -23.07 5.26
N LEU A 101 -2.74 -23.37 6.53
CA LEU A 101 -1.68 -23.54 7.51
C LEU A 101 -0.84 -24.80 7.27
N SER A 102 -1.43 -25.82 6.61
CA SER A 102 -0.75 -27.07 6.29
C SER A 102 0.04 -27.04 4.96
N SER A 103 -0.55 -26.45 3.90
CA SER A 103 0.03 -26.43 2.55
C SER A 103 0.61 -25.10 2.12
N PHE A 104 0.39 -24.04 2.89
CA PHE A 104 0.72 -22.63 2.59
C PHE A 104 0.10 -22.09 1.29
N LYS A 105 -0.80 -22.85 0.65
CA LYS A 105 -1.50 -22.41 -0.56
C LYS A 105 -2.55 -21.35 -0.26
N MET A 106 -2.68 -20.38 -1.15
CA MET A 106 -3.68 -19.30 -1.07
C MET A 106 -4.97 -19.71 -1.79
N ASP A 107 -6.11 -19.48 -1.15
CA ASP A 107 -7.45 -19.55 -1.75
C ASP A 107 -8.22 -18.27 -1.36
N SER A 108 -8.22 -17.29 -2.26
CA SER A 108 -8.91 -16.01 -2.04
C SER A 108 -10.43 -16.13 -1.87
N GLY A 109 -11.03 -17.24 -2.31
CA GLY A 109 -12.46 -17.54 -2.13
C GLY A 109 -12.80 -18.19 -0.78
N LYS A 110 -11.81 -18.61 0.01
CA LYS A 110 -12.02 -19.38 1.25
C LYS A 110 -12.85 -18.62 2.27
N THR A 111 -12.56 -17.33 2.49
CA THR A 111 -13.34 -16.49 3.42
C THR A 111 -14.82 -16.51 3.06
N GLY A 112 -15.18 -16.31 1.79
CA GLY A 112 -16.57 -16.34 1.34
C GLY A 112 -17.23 -17.71 1.51
N LYS A 113 -16.50 -18.81 1.29
CA LYS A 113 -17.01 -20.18 1.48
C LYS A 113 -17.28 -20.48 2.97
N LEU A 114 -16.33 -20.17 3.85
CA LEU A 114 -16.42 -20.45 5.28
C LEU A 114 -17.38 -19.49 6.02
N ALA A 115 -17.50 -18.25 5.58
CA ALA A 115 -18.46 -17.31 6.15
C ALA A 115 -19.92 -17.79 5.99
N ARG A 116 -20.24 -18.52 4.90
CA ARG A 116 -21.59 -19.02 4.62
C ARG A 116 -22.04 -20.13 5.58
N VAL A 117 -21.12 -20.83 6.25
CA VAL A 117 -21.47 -21.89 7.20
C VAL A 117 -21.74 -21.36 8.61
N ILE A 118 -21.53 -20.06 8.84
CA ILE A 118 -21.79 -19.43 10.13
C ILE A 118 -23.31 -19.21 10.27
N PRO A 119 -23.96 -19.77 11.29
CA PRO A 119 -25.37 -19.54 11.52
C PRO A 119 -25.68 -18.05 11.70
N ARG A 120 -26.80 -17.59 11.11
CA ARG A 120 -27.19 -16.16 11.09
C ARG A 120 -27.18 -15.51 12.48
N GLU A 121 -27.66 -16.24 13.50
CA GLU A 121 -27.70 -15.72 14.87
C GLU A 121 -26.31 -15.63 15.51
N LYS A 122 -25.41 -16.56 15.20
CA LYS A 122 -24.00 -16.48 15.63
C LYS A 122 -23.28 -15.34 14.90
N ARG A 123 -23.53 -15.15 13.58
CA ARG A 123 -22.92 -14.10 12.77
C ARG A 123 -23.16 -12.69 13.31
N LYS A 124 -24.32 -12.44 13.91
CA LYS A 124 -24.67 -11.15 14.55
C LYS A 124 -23.88 -10.85 15.83
N LYS A 125 -23.31 -11.88 16.46
CA LYS A 125 -22.66 -11.80 17.78
C LYS A 125 -21.13 -11.87 17.70
N ILE A 126 -20.57 -12.02 16.50
CA ILE A 126 -19.14 -12.17 16.29
C ILE A 126 -18.60 -11.07 15.37
N VAL A 127 -17.31 -10.78 15.52
CA VAL A 127 -16.50 -10.02 14.54
C VAL A 127 -15.80 -11.03 13.65
N LEU A 128 -16.04 -10.98 12.36
CA LEU A 128 -15.41 -11.86 11.38
C LEU A 128 -14.25 -11.12 10.69
N VAL A 129 -13.04 -11.69 10.80
CA VAL A 129 -11.81 -11.15 10.23
C VAL A 129 -11.38 -12.02 9.05
N ALA A 130 -11.19 -11.43 7.89
CA ALA A 130 -10.60 -12.11 6.74
C ALA A 130 -9.08 -11.92 6.76
N GLU A 131 -8.31 -13.02 6.67
CA GLU A 131 -6.87 -12.98 6.80
C GLU A 131 -6.15 -13.49 5.55
N SER A 132 -5.00 -12.94 5.27
CA SER A 132 -4.10 -13.31 4.16
C SER A 132 -4.63 -13.00 2.76
N GLY A 133 -3.72 -12.65 1.85
CA GLY A 133 -4.02 -12.46 0.42
C GLY A 133 -4.55 -11.08 0.05
N PHE A 134 -4.66 -10.15 0.99
CA PHE A 134 -5.09 -8.78 0.72
C PHE A 134 -3.87 -7.90 0.43
N SER A 135 -3.82 -7.35 -0.79
CA SER A 135 -2.71 -6.50 -1.21
C SER A 135 -3.15 -5.20 -1.90
N THR A 136 -4.43 -5.09 -2.26
CA THR A 136 -4.99 -3.92 -2.92
C THR A 136 -6.29 -3.51 -2.25
N ARG A 137 -6.72 -2.29 -2.51
CA ARG A 137 -8.01 -1.77 -2.03
C ARG A 137 -9.17 -2.61 -2.56
N GLU A 138 -9.14 -3.01 -3.82
CA GLU A 138 -10.19 -3.80 -4.46
C GLU A 138 -10.37 -5.15 -3.74
N SER A 139 -9.26 -5.79 -3.35
CA SER A 139 -9.32 -7.05 -2.59
C SER A 139 -9.99 -6.86 -1.23
N ILE A 140 -9.79 -5.72 -0.57
CA ILE A 140 -10.46 -5.38 0.70
C ILE A 140 -11.94 -5.06 0.46
N GLU A 141 -12.25 -4.28 -0.56
CA GLU A 141 -13.63 -3.93 -0.91
C GLU A 141 -14.47 -5.15 -1.29
N GLY A 142 -13.85 -6.17 -1.87
CA GLY A 142 -14.49 -7.47 -2.14
C GLY A 142 -14.93 -8.23 -0.88
N MET A 143 -14.46 -7.83 0.31
CA MET A 143 -14.89 -8.43 1.58
C MET A 143 -16.10 -7.70 2.21
N LYS A 144 -16.56 -6.59 1.66
CA LYS A 144 -17.75 -5.89 2.16
C LYS A 144 -18.97 -6.82 2.17
N GLY A 145 -19.65 -6.87 3.31
CA GLY A 145 -20.78 -7.77 3.52
C GLY A 145 -20.42 -9.24 3.75
N VAL A 146 -19.15 -9.61 3.66
CA VAL A 146 -18.64 -10.95 3.97
C VAL A 146 -17.93 -10.96 5.32
N ALA A 147 -16.98 -10.06 5.52
CA ALA A 147 -16.22 -9.92 6.77
C ALA A 147 -16.33 -8.48 7.31
N ASP A 148 -16.13 -8.31 8.61
CA ASP A 148 -16.17 -7.01 9.29
C ASP A 148 -14.82 -6.30 9.24
N SER A 149 -13.74 -7.07 9.13
CA SER A 149 -12.37 -6.57 9.12
C SER A 149 -11.46 -7.46 8.26
N VAL A 150 -10.27 -6.93 7.95
CA VAL A 150 -9.21 -7.66 7.26
C VAL A 150 -7.89 -7.54 8.02
N LEU A 151 -7.11 -8.63 8.06
CA LEU A 151 -5.76 -8.65 8.61
C LEU A 151 -4.75 -8.73 7.47
N ILE A 152 -3.84 -7.76 7.41
CA ILE A 152 -2.87 -7.60 6.31
C ILE A 152 -1.47 -7.47 6.89
N GLY A 153 -0.57 -8.38 6.51
CA GLY A 153 0.84 -8.35 6.91
C GLY A 153 1.77 -8.08 5.73
N THR A 154 2.02 -9.11 4.93
CA THR A 154 3.02 -9.14 3.85
C THR A 154 2.96 -7.92 2.93
N ALA A 155 1.77 -7.56 2.44
CA ALA A 155 1.62 -6.44 1.50
C ALA A 155 2.01 -5.07 2.10
N ILE A 156 1.92 -4.92 3.43
CA ILE A 156 2.34 -3.71 4.14
C ILE A 156 3.84 -3.73 4.37
N MET A 157 4.37 -4.87 4.84
CA MET A 157 5.77 -5.00 5.24
C MET A 157 6.75 -5.06 4.08
N GLU A 158 6.33 -5.58 2.91
CA GLU A 158 7.14 -5.62 1.69
C GLU A 158 7.10 -4.33 0.88
N PHE A 159 6.20 -3.40 1.22
CA PHE A 159 6.12 -2.14 0.50
C PHE A 159 7.18 -1.14 1.00
N PRO A 160 7.84 -0.37 0.11
CA PRO A 160 8.95 0.50 0.47
C PRO A 160 8.61 1.56 1.53
N CYS A 161 7.35 1.96 1.65
CA CYS A 161 6.86 2.90 2.65
C CYS A 161 5.54 2.42 3.25
N ILE A 162 5.57 1.95 4.49
CA ILE A 162 4.41 1.42 5.23
C ILE A 162 3.26 2.44 5.25
N ARG A 163 3.55 3.72 5.52
CA ARG A 163 2.54 4.78 5.55
C ARG A 163 1.81 4.91 4.21
N THR A 164 2.55 4.90 3.11
CA THR A 164 1.99 4.99 1.76
C THR A 164 1.08 3.80 1.48
N LYS A 165 1.50 2.58 1.86
CA LYS A 165 0.69 1.38 1.68
C LYS A 165 -0.59 1.39 2.50
N LEU A 166 -0.53 1.81 3.75
CA LEU A 166 -1.71 1.96 4.61
C LEU A 166 -2.71 2.97 4.04
N ARG A 167 -2.22 4.09 3.49
CA ARG A 167 -3.09 5.10 2.84
C ARG A 167 -3.76 4.53 1.59
N GLU A 168 -3.02 3.79 0.75
CA GLU A 168 -3.58 3.08 -0.41
C GLU A 168 -4.71 2.14 0.01
N LEU A 169 -4.42 1.24 0.95
CA LEU A 169 -5.39 0.23 1.43
C LEU A 169 -6.63 0.87 2.09
N SER A 170 -6.47 2.04 2.72
CA SER A 170 -7.56 2.83 3.30
C SER A 170 -8.36 3.62 2.24
N GLY A 171 -8.05 3.46 0.95
CA GLY A 171 -8.76 4.13 -0.13
C GLY A 171 -8.48 5.63 -0.27
N LYS A 172 -7.39 6.11 0.29
CA LYS A 172 -6.94 7.49 0.12
C LYS A 172 -6.26 7.66 -1.23
N THR A 173 -6.59 8.71 -1.95
CA THR A 173 -5.76 9.13 -3.10
C THR A 173 -4.39 9.57 -2.60
N LEU A 174 -3.35 9.05 -3.23
CA LEU A 174 -1.96 9.34 -2.87
C LEU A 174 -1.43 10.57 -3.61
N VAL A 175 -0.33 11.15 -3.12
CA VAL A 175 0.29 12.33 -3.73
C VAL A 175 1.75 12.05 -4.07
N LYS A 176 2.09 12.21 -5.35
CA LYS A 176 3.47 12.23 -5.84
C LYS A 176 3.91 13.67 -6.09
N VAL A 177 5.00 14.08 -5.45
CA VAL A 177 5.66 15.37 -5.73
C VAL A 177 6.90 15.10 -6.59
N CYS A 178 6.79 15.40 -7.87
CA CYS A 178 7.78 15.09 -8.90
C CYS A 178 8.72 16.26 -9.19
N GLY A 179 9.94 15.96 -9.65
CA GLY A 179 10.95 16.96 -9.98
C GLY A 179 11.55 17.62 -8.74
N ILE A 180 11.80 16.85 -7.72
CA ILE A 180 12.58 17.25 -6.54
C ILE A 180 14.06 17.32 -6.91
N THR A 181 14.72 18.43 -6.58
CA THR A 181 16.12 18.68 -6.93
C THR A 181 17.04 18.91 -5.73
N ASN A 182 16.48 18.98 -4.52
CA ASN A 182 17.26 19.27 -3.31
C ASN A 182 16.64 18.62 -2.06
N GLU A 183 17.48 18.42 -1.03
CA GLU A 183 17.07 17.76 0.22
C GLU A 183 15.96 18.51 0.96
N LYS A 184 16.02 19.84 1.01
CA LYS A 184 15.04 20.66 1.73
C LYS A 184 13.64 20.46 1.16
N ASP A 185 13.49 20.47 -0.17
CA ASP A 185 12.22 20.27 -0.85
C ASP A 185 11.71 18.83 -0.64
N ALA A 186 12.62 17.83 -0.70
CA ALA A 186 12.29 16.41 -0.45
C ALA A 186 11.73 16.18 0.95
N VAL A 187 12.49 16.58 1.98
CA VAL A 187 12.12 16.40 3.38
C VAL A 187 10.80 17.13 3.70
N ASN A 188 10.64 18.35 3.20
CA ASN A 188 9.41 19.11 3.44
C ASN A 188 8.20 18.53 2.71
N ALA A 189 8.34 18.06 1.45
CA ALA A 189 7.24 17.38 0.76
C ALA A 189 6.74 16.17 1.56
N VAL A 190 7.66 15.34 2.06
CA VAL A 190 7.33 14.16 2.88
C VAL A 190 6.72 14.54 4.23
N LYS A 191 7.27 15.54 4.94
CA LYS A 191 6.68 16.06 6.19
C LYS A 191 5.26 16.60 6.00
N LEU A 192 4.97 17.17 4.83
CA LEU A 192 3.64 17.66 4.47
C LEU A 192 2.67 16.55 4.07
N GLY A 193 3.16 15.33 3.83
CA GLY A 193 2.34 14.15 3.55
C GLY A 193 2.46 13.61 2.12
N ALA A 194 3.47 13.99 1.34
CA ALA A 194 3.74 13.34 0.06
C ALA A 194 4.02 11.84 0.26
N ASP A 195 3.41 11.00 -0.57
CA ASP A 195 3.54 9.55 -0.55
C ASP A 195 4.66 9.09 -1.47
N PHE A 196 4.89 9.81 -2.56
CA PHE A 196 5.95 9.56 -3.53
C PHE A 196 6.77 10.84 -3.77
N VAL A 197 8.07 10.64 -4.00
CA VAL A 197 9.01 11.69 -4.39
C VAL A 197 9.64 11.31 -5.73
N GLY A 198 9.45 12.14 -6.78
CA GLY A 198 10.01 11.91 -8.10
C GLY A 198 11.33 12.66 -8.30
N ILE A 199 12.39 11.95 -8.66
CA ILE A 199 13.71 12.48 -9.01
C ILE A 199 13.94 12.27 -10.50
N ASN A 200 14.30 13.32 -11.23
CA ASN A 200 14.42 13.28 -12.69
C ASN A 200 15.88 13.08 -13.13
N PHE A 201 16.13 11.99 -13.84
CA PHE A 201 17.44 11.64 -14.39
C PHE A 201 17.60 11.99 -15.89
N TYR A 202 16.61 12.67 -16.49
CA TYR A 202 16.69 13.15 -17.86
C TYR A 202 17.48 14.47 -17.94
N ARG A 203 18.69 14.44 -18.52
CA ARG A 203 19.64 15.57 -18.54
C ARG A 203 19.10 16.87 -19.17
N LYS A 204 18.16 16.76 -20.12
CA LYS A 204 17.52 17.93 -20.75
C LYS A 204 16.42 18.57 -19.91
N SER A 205 16.07 17.96 -18.77
CA SER A 205 15.06 18.49 -17.87
C SER A 205 15.65 19.61 -17.00
N PRO A 206 14.94 20.73 -16.78
CA PRO A 206 15.35 21.74 -15.80
C PRO A 206 15.29 21.24 -14.36
N ARG A 207 14.76 20.00 -14.15
CA ARG A 207 14.66 19.33 -12.86
C ARG A 207 15.61 18.14 -12.75
N TYR A 208 16.63 18.09 -13.62
CA TYR A 208 17.63 17.04 -13.61
C TYR A 208 18.42 17.03 -12.30
N VAL A 209 18.64 15.85 -11.77
CA VAL A 209 19.52 15.60 -10.62
C VAL A 209 20.54 14.54 -11.03
N ASN A 210 21.81 14.77 -10.78
CA ASN A 210 22.81 13.74 -11.02
C ASN A 210 22.74 12.63 -9.99
N PRO A 211 23.20 11.40 -10.30
CA PRO A 211 23.05 10.24 -9.40
C PRO A 211 23.73 10.39 -8.03
N PHE A 212 24.81 11.16 -7.94
CA PHE A 212 25.51 11.39 -6.69
C PHE A 212 24.68 12.21 -5.70
N ASP A 213 24.10 13.33 -6.16
CA ASP A 213 23.24 14.17 -5.33
C ASP A 213 21.90 13.48 -5.05
N ALA A 214 21.36 12.72 -6.01
CA ALA A 214 20.17 11.92 -5.84
C ALA A 214 20.34 10.88 -4.71
N SER A 215 21.48 10.19 -4.63
CA SER A 215 21.73 9.20 -3.59
C SER A 215 21.74 9.80 -2.17
N LYS A 216 22.30 11.02 -2.02
CA LYS A 216 22.26 11.76 -0.75
C LYS A 216 20.83 12.11 -0.35
N LEU A 217 20.06 12.59 -1.32
CA LEU A 217 18.66 12.96 -1.13
C LEU A 217 17.82 11.75 -0.69
N VAL A 218 17.97 10.60 -1.37
CA VAL A 218 17.23 9.36 -1.05
C VAL A 218 17.54 8.90 0.37
N LYS A 219 18.81 8.89 0.77
CA LYS A 219 19.22 8.53 2.14
C LYS A 219 18.52 9.39 3.20
N LYS A 220 18.31 10.68 2.94
CA LYS A 220 17.59 11.58 3.87
C LYS A 220 16.10 11.25 4.01
N LEU A 221 15.50 10.65 3.01
CA LEU A 221 14.10 10.23 3.06
C LEU A 221 13.88 8.98 3.91
N ASN A 222 14.86 8.08 3.98
CA ASN A 222 14.92 6.92 4.88
C ASN A 222 13.59 6.14 4.96
N GLY A 223 13.04 5.72 3.82
CA GLY A 223 11.79 4.95 3.74
C GLY A 223 10.50 5.72 4.11
N LYS A 224 10.58 7.04 4.32
CA LYS A 224 9.40 7.86 4.69
C LYS A 224 8.49 8.22 3.50
N ALA A 225 8.92 7.96 2.28
CA ALA A 225 8.16 8.04 1.05
C ALA A 225 8.75 7.08 0.02
N VAL A 226 7.96 6.71 -0.99
CA VAL A 226 8.44 5.92 -2.13
C VAL A 226 9.22 6.82 -3.08
N VAL A 227 10.46 6.46 -3.41
CA VAL A 227 11.32 7.25 -4.30
C VAL A 227 11.23 6.72 -5.73
N VAL A 228 10.76 7.57 -6.63
CA VAL A 228 10.54 7.26 -8.04
C VAL A 228 11.61 7.92 -8.90
N GLY A 229 12.43 7.12 -9.58
CA GLY A 229 13.36 7.63 -10.59
C GLY A 229 12.67 7.83 -11.94
N VAL A 230 12.76 9.04 -12.51
CA VAL A 230 12.12 9.35 -13.79
C VAL A 230 13.17 9.35 -14.90
N PHE A 231 12.96 8.52 -15.92
CA PHE A 231 13.82 8.31 -17.06
C PHE A 231 13.09 8.60 -18.37
N VAL A 232 13.83 9.00 -19.40
CA VAL A 232 13.32 9.25 -20.76
C VAL A 232 14.30 8.64 -21.75
N ASN A 233 13.92 7.53 -22.39
CA ASN A 233 14.70 6.82 -23.41
C ASN A 233 16.16 6.56 -23.00
N GLU A 234 16.41 6.26 -21.72
CA GLU A 234 17.75 6.03 -21.19
C GLU A 234 18.22 4.60 -21.47
N ALA A 235 19.52 4.39 -21.59
CA ALA A 235 20.08 3.03 -21.79
C ALA A 235 19.78 2.12 -20.59
N PRO A 236 19.37 0.84 -20.78
CA PRO A 236 18.99 -0.04 -19.68
C PRO A 236 20.07 -0.21 -18.61
N LYS A 237 21.34 -0.27 -19.02
CA LYS A 237 22.49 -0.35 -18.10
C LYS A 237 22.51 0.85 -17.15
N ASN A 238 22.38 2.06 -17.70
CA ASN A 238 22.39 3.30 -16.91
C ASN A 238 21.22 3.36 -15.94
N VAL A 239 20.01 2.94 -16.36
CA VAL A 239 18.83 2.87 -15.48
C VAL A 239 19.10 1.95 -14.29
N LYS A 240 19.62 0.72 -14.54
CA LYS A 240 19.94 -0.25 -13.48
C LYS A 240 21.00 0.29 -12.52
N ASP A 241 22.05 0.91 -13.05
CA ASP A 241 23.14 1.45 -12.26
C ASP A 241 22.66 2.62 -11.37
N VAL A 242 21.88 3.54 -11.94
CA VAL A 242 21.30 4.67 -11.21
C VAL A 242 20.31 4.17 -10.14
N ALA A 243 19.43 3.23 -10.49
CA ALA A 243 18.44 2.69 -9.56
C ALA A 243 19.10 2.08 -8.32
N ARG A 244 20.13 1.26 -8.50
CA ARG A 244 20.87 0.61 -7.42
C ARG A 244 21.70 1.62 -6.60
N LYS A 245 22.48 2.48 -7.27
CA LYS A 245 23.35 3.47 -6.61
C LYS A 245 22.57 4.48 -5.79
N CYS A 246 21.41 4.89 -6.27
CA CYS A 246 20.57 5.87 -5.57
C CYS A 246 19.62 5.24 -4.55
N GLY A 247 19.38 3.91 -4.61
CA GLY A 247 18.38 3.25 -3.75
C GLY A 247 16.97 3.67 -4.13
N LEU A 248 16.64 3.64 -5.44
CA LEU A 248 15.28 3.94 -5.92
C LEU A 248 14.34 2.78 -5.61
N ASP A 249 13.09 3.09 -5.29
CA ASP A 249 12.05 2.10 -5.01
C ASP A 249 11.23 1.74 -6.26
N MET A 250 11.15 2.66 -7.23
CA MET A 250 10.29 2.54 -8.39
C MET A 250 10.89 3.28 -9.59
N LEU A 251 10.65 2.78 -10.81
CA LEU A 251 11.13 3.38 -12.05
C LEU A 251 9.96 3.93 -12.87
N GLN A 252 10.05 5.19 -13.27
CA GLN A 252 9.08 5.81 -14.17
C GLN A 252 9.74 6.04 -15.54
N PHE A 253 9.08 5.57 -16.58
CA PHE A 253 9.48 5.70 -17.97
C PHE A 253 8.57 6.69 -18.68
N SER A 254 9.10 7.84 -19.07
CA SER A 254 8.34 8.97 -19.61
C SER A 254 8.69 9.30 -21.08
N GLY A 255 9.43 8.44 -21.74
CA GLY A 255 9.75 8.51 -23.17
C GLY A 255 8.92 7.52 -24.00
N ASN A 256 9.53 7.03 -25.08
CA ASN A 256 8.92 6.10 -26.03
C ASN A 256 9.37 4.64 -25.75
N GLU A 257 9.66 4.32 -24.50
CA GLU A 257 10.13 2.99 -24.11
C GLU A 257 9.06 1.93 -24.40
N SER A 258 9.49 0.81 -25.04
CA SER A 258 8.61 -0.29 -25.39
C SER A 258 8.22 -1.11 -24.15
N GLU A 259 7.15 -1.90 -24.26
CA GLU A 259 6.71 -2.83 -23.21
C GLU A 259 7.81 -3.82 -22.78
N LYS A 260 8.58 -4.35 -23.76
CA LYS A 260 9.73 -5.20 -23.49
C LYS A 260 10.81 -4.47 -22.67
N TYR A 261 11.02 -3.20 -22.98
CA TYR A 261 11.97 -2.37 -22.23
C TYR A 261 11.52 -2.18 -20.78
N VAL A 262 10.24 -1.88 -20.53
CA VAL A 262 9.70 -1.61 -19.20
C VAL A 262 9.84 -2.82 -18.27
N LYS A 263 9.66 -4.05 -18.77
CA LYS A 263 9.68 -5.30 -17.99
C LYS A 263 11.06 -5.76 -17.50
N GLN A 264 12.16 -5.25 -18.04
CA GLN A 264 13.49 -5.88 -17.85
C GLN A 264 14.22 -5.52 -16.56
N PHE A 265 13.66 -4.67 -15.70
CA PHE A 265 14.44 -4.05 -14.61
C PHE A 265 14.30 -4.72 -13.24
N GLY A 266 13.22 -5.47 -12.99
CA GLY A 266 12.96 -6.10 -11.67
C GLY A 266 12.61 -5.10 -10.57
N PHE A 267 12.16 -3.89 -10.95
CA PHE A 267 11.62 -2.85 -10.08
C PHE A 267 10.16 -2.60 -10.41
N PRO A 268 9.34 -2.19 -9.44
CA PRO A 268 8.02 -1.65 -9.76
C PRO A 268 8.12 -0.52 -10.78
N SER A 269 7.28 -0.58 -11.82
CA SER A 269 7.38 0.29 -13.00
C SER A 269 6.15 1.16 -13.18
N VAL A 270 6.37 2.43 -13.53
CA VAL A 270 5.35 3.39 -13.97
C VAL A 270 5.63 3.74 -15.43
N LYS A 271 4.68 3.49 -16.33
CA LYS A 271 4.79 3.97 -17.71
C LYS A 271 3.90 5.20 -17.91
N ALA A 272 4.49 6.27 -18.39
CA ALA A 272 3.76 7.50 -18.71
C ALA A 272 3.19 7.44 -20.13
N PHE A 273 1.95 7.87 -20.26
CA PHE A 273 1.21 7.99 -21.51
C PHE A 273 0.70 9.42 -21.67
N HIS A 274 0.90 9.98 -22.83
CA HIS A 274 0.30 11.26 -23.22
C HIS A 274 -1.11 11.04 -23.73
N VAL A 275 -2.10 11.65 -23.06
CA VAL A 275 -3.51 11.45 -23.41
C VAL A 275 -3.91 12.39 -24.54
N GLU A 276 -4.05 11.83 -25.72
CA GLU A 276 -4.56 12.52 -26.94
C GLU A 276 -6.02 12.17 -27.23
N GLY A 277 -6.46 10.97 -26.86
CA GLY A 277 -7.80 10.45 -27.12
C GLY A 277 -7.98 9.02 -26.61
N ALA A 278 -9.03 8.35 -27.09
CA ALA A 278 -9.38 6.99 -26.65
C ALA A 278 -8.27 5.97 -26.94
N LYS A 279 -7.59 6.06 -28.07
CA LYS A 279 -6.51 5.14 -28.45
C LYS A 279 -5.36 5.15 -27.43
N SER A 280 -4.92 6.34 -26.98
CA SER A 280 -3.85 6.44 -25.98
C SER A 280 -4.24 5.88 -24.61
N LEU A 281 -5.54 5.95 -24.26
CA LEU A 281 -6.07 5.33 -23.04
C LEU A 281 -6.11 3.79 -23.15
N GLU A 282 -6.46 3.26 -24.33
CA GLU A 282 -6.44 1.83 -24.58
C GLU A 282 -5.01 1.28 -24.55
N GLU A 283 -4.04 1.97 -25.13
CA GLU A 283 -2.62 1.63 -25.02
C GLU A 283 -2.16 1.62 -23.56
N ALA A 284 -2.55 2.62 -22.77
CA ALA A 284 -2.26 2.68 -21.34
C ALA A 284 -2.87 1.50 -20.56
N ALA A 285 -4.14 1.16 -20.85
CA ALA A 285 -4.84 0.04 -20.20
C ALA A 285 -4.19 -1.33 -20.53
N ASN A 286 -3.58 -1.46 -21.72
CA ASN A 286 -2.90 -2.67 -22.16
C ASN A 286 -1.41 -2.72 -21.80
N SER A 287 -0.85 -1.66 -21.20
CA SER A 287 0.56 -1.64 -20.79
C SER A 287 0.91 -2.77 -19.83
N SER A 288 2.12 -3.25 -19.90
CA SER A 288 2.65 -4.26 -18.99
C SER A 288 3.27 -3.67 -17.71
N ALA A 289 3.32 -2.35 -17.58
CA ALA A 289 3.79 -1.68 -16.37
C ALA A 289 2.87 -1.96 -15.17
N ASP A 290 3.42 -1.95 -13.97
CA ASP A 290 2.66 -2.14 -12.72
C ASP A 290 1.72 -0.96 -12.44
N PHE A 291 2.15 0.23 -12.88
CA PHE A 291 1.39 1.47 -12.77
C PHE A 291 1.41 2.21 -14.10
N ILE A 292 0.36 2.97 -14.37
CA ILE A 292 0.30 3.89 -15.50
C ILE A 292 0.22 5.33 -15.00
N LEU A 293 0.85 6.23 -15.73
CA LEU A 293 0.73 7.66 -15.49
C LEU A 293 0.14 8.32 -16.74
N LEU A 294 -0.99 8.98 -16.56
CA LEU A 294 -1.66 9.72 -17.61
C LEU A 294 -1.28 11.20 -17.50
N ASP A 295 -0.62 11.72 -18.51
CA ASP A 295 -0.18 13.12 -18.58
C ASP A 295 -0.87 13.85 -19.74
N SER A 296 -0.97 15.18 -19.65
CA SER A 296 -1.48 15.99 -20.75
C SER A 296 -0.51 15.99 -21.93
N PHE A 297 -1.03 15.85 -23.14
CA PHE A 297 -0.24 15.93 -24.35
C PHE A 297 0.20 17.37 -24.65
N VAL A 298 1.50 17.54 -24.88
CA VAL A 298 2.07 18.74 -25.55
C VAL A 298 3.15 18.26 -26.48
N SER A 299 2.96 18.49 -27.79
CA SER A 299 3.90 18.08 -28.82
C SER A 299 5.34 18.53 -28.50
N GLY A 300 6.30 17.59 -28.58
CA GLY A 300 7.73 17.85 -28.39
C GLY A 300 8.18 18.04 -26.94
N LYS A 301 7.33 17.80 -25.92
CA LYS A 301 7.71 17.93 -24.50
C LYS A 301 7.34 16.70 -23.70
N PHE A 302 8.29 16.12 -22.99
CA PHE A 302 8.09 15.00 -22.08
C PHE A 302 7.78 15.52 -20.66
N GLY A 303 6.49 15.78 -20.38
CA GLY A 303 5.97 16.16 -19.06
C GLY A 303 6.16 17.63 -18.63
N GLY A 304 5.49 18.02 -17.55
CA GLY A 304 5.69 19.30 -16.87
C GLY A 304 5.20 20.57 -17.64
N THR A 305 4.29 20.42 -18.58
CA THR A 305 3.85 21.51 -19.48
C THR A 305 2.84 22.47 -18.85
N GLY A 306 2.24 22.12 -17.71
CA GLY A 306 1.24 22.93 -17.02
C GLY A 306 -0.15 22.94 -17.64
N LYS A 307 -0.37 22.26 -18.78
CA LYS A 307 -1.69 22.09 -19.39
C LYS A 307 -2.41 20.89 -18.84
N THR A 308 -3.74 20.94 -18.73
CA THR A 308 -4.60 19.83 -18.35
C THR A 308 -5.20 19.20 -19.59
N PHE A 309 -5.33 17.87 -19.62
CA PHE A 309 -6.13 17.20 -20.66
C PHE A 309 -7.61 17.10 -20.25
N ASN A 310 -8.46 16.75 -21.22
CA ASN A 310 -9.88 16.58 -20.95
C ASN A 310 -10.14 15.30 -20.12
N HIS A 311 -10.27 15.43 -18.80
CA HIS A 311 -10.53 14.31 -17.90
C HIS A 311 -11.86 13.58 -18.15
N LYS A 312 -12.78 14.13 -18.97
CA LYS A 312 -13.99 13.41 -19.38
C LYS A 312 -13.67 12.16 -20.21
N LEU A 313 -12.51 12.14 -20.89
CA LEU A 313 -12.04 10.98 -21.65
C LEU A 313 -11.78 9.75 -20.75
N LEU A 314 -11.57 9.94 -19.45
CA LEU A 314 -11.36 8.84 -18.50
C LEU A 314 -12.66 8.11 -18.13
N ASN A 315 -13.82 8.75 -18.37
CA ASN A 315 -15.12 8.17 -18.03
C ASN A 315 -15.38 6.96 -18.92
N GLY A 316 -15.61 5.80 -18.29
CA GLY A 316 -15.89 4.53 -19.00
C GLY A 316 -14.64 3.79 -19.47
N THR A 317 -13.42 4.30 -19.25
CA THR A 317 -12.20 3.55 -19.55
C THR A 317 -11.93 2.53 -18.46
N ASP A 318 -11.93 1.24 -18.81
CA ASP A 318 -11.48 0.16 -17.94
C ASP A 318 -9.94 0.03 -18.03
N PHE A 319 -9.27 0.39 -16.96
CA PHE A 319 -7.80 0.23 -16.84
C PHE A 319 -7.38 -1.18 -16.36
N LYS A 320 -8.29 -2.18 -16.40
CA LYS A 320 -8.00 -3.59 -16.10
C LYS A 320 -7.32 -3.79 -14.73
N GLY A 321 -7.82 -3.06 -13.72
CA GLY A 321 -7.28 -3.13 -12.36
C GLY A 321 -5.94 -2.43 -12.17
N LYS A 322 -5.42 -1.69 -13.16
CA LYS A 322 -4.16 -0.95 -13.02
C LYS A 322 -4.30 0.27 -12.12
N ARG A 323 -3.25 0.56 -11.39
CA ARG A 323 -3.13 1.74 -10.54
C ARG A 323 -2.74 2.95 -11.39
N VAL A 324 -3.61 3.97 -11.41
CA VAL A 324 -3.46 5.12 -12.29
C VAL A 324 -2.97 6.35 -11.54
N PHE A 325 -1.84 6.90 -11.96
CA PHE A 325 -1.41 8.26 -11.61
C PHE A 325 -2.00 9.24 -12.61
N ILE A 326 -2.60 10.33 -12.13
CA ILE A 326 -3.02 11.44 -12.98
C ILE A 326 -2.03 12.59 -12.84
N SER A 327 -1.52 13.05 -13.97
CA SER A 327 -0.58 14.18 -14.08
C SER A 327 -1.11 15.23 -15.06
N GLY A 328 -0.29 16.23 -15.39
CA GLY A 328 -0.62 17.29 -16.35
C GLY A 328 -1.38 18.46 -15.76
N GLY A 329 -0.66 19.55 -15.46
CA GLY A 329 -1.25 20.81 -15.02
C GLY A 329 -2.02 20.76 -13.69
N ILE A 330 -1.81 19.74 -12.86
CA ILE A 330 -2.45 19.66 -11.55
C ILE A 330 -1.86 20.71 -10.60
N THR A 331 -2.76 21.44 -9.95
CA THR A 331 -2.46 22.52 -9.02
C THR A 331 -3.37 22.45 -7.80
N PRO A 332 -3.08 23.16 -6.70
CA PRO A 332 -4.02 23.26 -5.58
C PRO A 332 -5.42 23.81 -5.99
N LYS A 333 -5.48 24.61 -7.09
CA LYS A 333 -6.76 25.20 -7.53
C LYS A 333 -7.68 24.19 -8.22
N ASN A 334 -7.16 23.22 -8.97
CA ASN A 334 -7.95 22.33 -9.80
C ASN A 334 -8.02 20.88 -9.27
N VAL A 335 -7.18 20.46 -8.32
CA VAL A 335 -7.07 19.08 -7.89
C VAL A 335 -8.41 18.49 -7.39
N VAL A 336 -9.21 19.25 -6.65
CA VAL A 336 -10.52 18.79 -6.16
C VAL A 336 -11.45 18.46 -7.33
N GLY A 337 -11.43 19.28 -8.39
CA GLY A 337 -12.20 19.04 -9.61
C GLY A 337 -11.75 17.77 -10.36
N VAL A 338 -10.44 17.45 -10.32
CA VAL A 338 -9.91 16.20 -10.87
C VAL A 338 -10.42 15.00 -10.07
N LEU A 339 -10.32 15.05 -8.74
CA LEU A 339 -10.72 13.96 -7.84
C LEU A 339 -12.23 13.67 -7.87
N LYS A 340 -13.07 14.68 -8.10
CA LYS A 340 -14.52 14.50 -8.25
C LYS A 340 -14.88 13.76 -9.55
N LYS A 341 -14.08 13.91 -10.60
CA LYS A 341 -14.33 13.29 -11.91
C LYS A 341 -13.72 11.90 -12.02
N PHE A 342 -12.57 11.70 -11.41
CA PHE A 342 -11.85 10.45 -11.45
C PHE A 342 -11.16 10.23 -10.12
N ARG A 343 -11.28 9.03 -9.56
CA ARG A 343 -10.60 8.63 -8.30
C ARG A 343 -9.31 7.89 -8.64
N PRO A 344 -8.21 8.61 -8.89
CA PRO A 344 -6.94 7.98 -9.24
C PRO A 344 -6.31 7.28 -8.02
N PHE A 345 -5.40 6.35 -8.30
CA PHE A 345 -4.49 5.82 -7.29
C PHE A 345 -3.66 6.97 -6.66
N ALA A 346 -3.11 7.85 -7.51
CA ALA A 346 -2.36 9.00 -7.05
C ALA A 346 -2.49 10.20 -8.01
N VAL A 347 -2.30 11.40 -7.47
CA VAL A 347 -2.04 12.60 -8.28
C VAL A 347 -0.54 12.85 -8.34
N ASP A 348 -0.01 13.15 -9.52
CA ASP A 348 1.39 13.50 -9.75
C ASP A 348 1.53 14.98 -10.08
N VAL A 349 2.31 15.71 -9.29
CA VAL A 349 2.45 17.16 -9.41
C VAL A 349 3.92 17.56 -9.50
N ALA A 350 4.23 18.40 -10.48
CA ALA A 350 5.56 18.99 -10.64
C ALA A 350 5.49 20.52 -10.63
N SER A 351 5.23 21.13 -11.78
CA SER A 351 5.20 22.60 -11.95
C SER A 351 4.10 23.29 -11.16
N GLY A 352 2.93 22.64 -10.97
CA GLY A 352 1.78 23.21 -10.26
C GLY A 352 2.03 23.54 -8.79
N VAL A 353 3.08 22.98 -8.20
CA VAL A 353 3.50 23.23 -6.81
C VAL A 353 4.90 23.85 -6.70
N GLU A 354 5.40 24.44 -7.79
CA GLU A 354 6.71 25.11 -7.83
C GLU A 354 6.58 26.63 -7.66
N SER A 355 7.64 27.25 -7.14
CA SER A 355 7.88 28.70 -7.19
C SER A 355 8.65 29.07 -8.48
N ARG A 356 9.56 28.21 -8.90
CA ARG A 356 10.29 28.23 -10.19
C ARG A 356 10.70 26.79 -10.55
N PRO A 357 11.03 26.50 -11.81
CA PRO A 357 11.43 25.15 -12.22
C PRO A 357 12.49 24.54 -11.28
N GLY A 358 12.22 23.35 -10.75
CA GLY A 358 13.07 22.63 -9.80
C GLY A 358 13.03 23.13 -8.35
N LYS A 359 12.24 24.16 -8.01
CA LYS A 359 12.09 24.62 -6.62
C LYS A 359 10.64 24.57 -6.16
N LYS A 360 10.35 23.76 -5.14
CA LYS A 360 8.98 23.60 -4.63
C LYS A 360 8.56 24.78 -3.75
N SER A 361 7.28 25.14 -3.84
CA SER A 361 6.60 26.08 -2.95
C SER A 361 5.89 25.29 -1.84
N PHE A 362 6.36 25.40 -0.60
CA PHE A 362 5.80 24.64 0.51
C PHE A 362 4.32 24.97 0.79
N SER A 363 3.93 26.22 0.56
CA SER A 363 2.51 26.62 0.70
C SER A 363 1.64 25.89 -0.32
N LYS A 364 2.07 25.84 -1.59
CA LYS A 364 1.33 25.13 -2.65
C LYS A 364 1.31 23.60 -2.41
N VAL A 365 2.44 23.01 -1.98
CA VAL A 365 2.48 21.57 -1.64
C VAL A 365 1.54 21.26 -0.49
N ARG A 366 1.57 22.04 0.59
CA ARG A 366 0.68 21.90 1.76
C ARG A 366 -0.80 22.01 1.36
N GLU A 367 -1.13 23.03 0.59
CA GLU A 367 -2.51 23.26 0.15
C GLU A 367 -3.03 22.11 -0.71
N LEU A 368 -2.20 21.61 -1.65
CA LEU A 368 -2.55 20.50 -2.52
C LEU A 368 -2.80 19.22 -1.70
N ILE A 369 -1.85 18.86 -0.83
CA ILE A 369 -1.97 17.64 0.00
C ILE A 369 -3.20 17.72 0.90
N ARG A 370 -3.46 18.87 1.53
CA ARG A 370 -4.67 19.07 2.33
C ARG A 370 -5.93 18.83 1.52
N LYS A 371 -6.02 19.36 0.30
CA LYS A 371 -7.17 19.18 -0.59
C LYS A 371 -7.35 17.74 -1.10
N VAL A 372 -6.25 17.01 -1.28
CA VAL A 372 -6.32 15.59 -1.67
C VAL A 372 -6.72 14.69 -0.49
N SER A 373 -6.40 15.11 0.74
CA SER A 373 -6.68 14.32 1.95
C SER A 373 -8.05 14.60 2.59
N ALA A 374 -8.72 15.68 2.17
CA ALA A 374 -10.06 16.05 2.60
C ALA A 374 -11.13 15.20 1.93
#